data_fb4dfb44d24d1be6c85b4cdcc6d42d88
#
_entry.id   fb4dfb44d24d1be6c85b4cdcc6d42d88
#
_cell.length_a   1.000
_cell.length_b   1.000
_cell.length_c   1.000
_cell.angle_alpha   90.00
_cell.angle_beta   90.00
_cell.angle_gamma   90.00
#
_symmetry.space_group_name_H-M   'P 1'
#
loop_
_entity.id
_entity.type
_entity.pdbx_description
1 polymer ?
#
loop_
_entity_poly.entity_id
_entity_poly.type
_entity_poly.pdbx_seq_one_letter_code
_entity_poly.pdbx_strand_id
1 'polypeptide(L)'
;MAKESLQFTDLDEDSLVHIFSFLNLEDLDRLARVCHRFYIVITVHLYSRLSARLLQTGHQPKAAHCPSRNVIEFDFRRRISLFENWRYGRYAENQFFQHRMLYFSQIMLEKRWLYMSHRGQLRVHKRTAERGLLRVKPSWTVGAERQSDINWMVKKGEVIFAGRADGSGFVYDCRKRRYSKQVLADDIVTAVDFEGELFVSTGKSSSTCFWTGLVEDGQYALERKLEVADAYQTIKLSPDGGSRLAAGKYHDRAKSALRLIDVERGFSTVLNSPSRAVYHLLWKDSCTILTGNFDTTMRLVDTRTAQDEAIWSDPYDASVYCLDYDGAYGVLCGMKQHFRVNLYDLRAPRRCVQMYFSPRKTTNYSPVYSLAADSSQLFIVTDHDLRVLNFDADHAESKDFTHDLDRWFY
;
A
#
# COMPACT_ATOMS: atom_id res chain seq x y z
N MET A 1 56.50 33.03 -6.57
CA MET A 1 55.44 32.24 -5.94
C MET A 1 54.59 31.65 -7.06
N ALA A 2 54.75 30.39 -7.37
CA ALA A 2 53.88 29.67 -8.32
C ALA A 2 52.48 29.65 -7.72
N LYS A 3 51.47 30.15 -8.43
CA LYS A 3 50.04 29.91 -8.08
C LYS A 3 49.83 28.41 -8.22
N GLU A 4 49.71 27.71 -7.11
CA GLU A 4 49.16 26.39 -7.12
C GLU A 4 47.77 26.45 -7.78
N SER A 5 47.65 25.83 -8.94
CA SER A 5 46.37 25.75 -9.64
C SER A 5 45.50 24.76 -8.85
N LEU A 6 44.43 25.25 -8.26
CA LEU A 6 43.45 24.44 -7.57
C LEU A 6 42.97 23.34 -8.54
N GLN A 7 43.25 22.09 -8.20
CA GLN A 7 42.76 20.97 -8.99
C GLN A 7 41.34 20.61 -8.56
N PHE A 8 40.55 20.07 -9.45
CA PHE A 8 39.18 19.63 -9.15
C PHE A 8 39.13 18.58 -8.01
N THR A 9 40.20 17.80 -7.86
CA THR A 9 40.41 16.85 -6.79
C THR A 9 40.65 17.50 -5.42
N ASP A 10 40.96 18.79 -5.34
CA ASP A 10 41.23 19.49 -4.08
C ASP A 10 39.96 20.08 -3.43
N LEU A 11 38.83 20.06 -4.13
CA LEU A 11 37.53 20.47 -3.58
C LEU A 11 37.11 19.62 -2.41
N ASP A 12 36.44 20.20 -1.43
CA ASP A 12 35.85 19.45 -0.32
C ASP A 12 34.74 18.48 -0.78
N GLU A 13 34.39 17.53 0.09
CA GLU A 13 33.41 16.48 -0.25
C GLU A 13 32.02 17.03 -0.51
N ASP A 14 31.56 18.03 0.25
CA ASP A 14 30.23 18.61 0.06
C ASP A 14 30.12 19.36 -1.26
N SER A 15 31.17 20.09 -1.68
CA SER A 15 31.26 20.71 -2.98
C SER A 15 31.23 19.68 -4.11
N LEU A 16 31.99 18.60 -3.98
CA LEU A 16 31.95 17.49 -4.96
C LEU A 16 30.57 16.83 -5.03
N VAL A 17 29.95 16.52 -3.89
CA VAL A 17 28.59 15.96 -3.85
C VAL A 17 27.60 16.92 -4.51
N HIS A 18 27.71 18.21 -4.26
CA HIS A 18 26.83 19.20 -4.88
C HIS A 18 27.02 19.23 -6.40
N ILE A 19 28.24 19.31 -6.90
CA ILE A 19 28.54 19.31 -8.34
C ILE A 19 28.05 18.03 -9.00
N PHE A 20 28.35 16.87 -8.42
CA PHE A 20 27.97 15.59 -8.98
C PHE A 20 26.45 15.35 -8.94
N SER A 21 25.72 16.01 -8.04
CA SER A 21 24.26 15.89 -7.97
C SER A 21 23.51 16.37 -9.23
N PHE A 22 24.17 17.12 -10.10
CA PHE A 22 23.62 17.58 -11.39
C PHE A 22 23.85 16.59 -12.54
N LEU A 23 24.61 15.51 -12.33
CA LEU A 23 24.94 14.52 -13.35
C LEU A 23 23.91 13.38 -13.37
N ASN A 24 23.74 12.76 -14.53
CA ASN A 24 22.95 11.55 -14.66
C ASN A 24 23.71 10.32 -14.13
N LEU A 25 23.00 9.17 -13.94
CA LEU A 25 23.59 7.96 -13.38
C LEU A 25 24.76 7.41 -14.20
N GLU A 26 24.70 7.47 -15.55
CA GLU A 26 25.78 6.96 -16.40
C GLU A 26 27.07 7.75 -16.21
N ASP A 27 26.97 9.09 -16.15
CA ASP A 27 28.12 9.96 -15.93
C ASP A 27 28.68 9.81 -14.52
N LEU A 28 27.82 9.63 -13.53
CA LEU A 28 28.24 9.30 -12.17
C LEU A 28 28.98 7.96 -12.09
N ASP A 29 28.50 6.94 -12.77
CA ASP A 29 29.16 5.63 -12.85
C ASP A 29 30.53 5.72 -13.57
N ARG A 30 30.64 6.58 -14.60
CA ARG A 30 31.91 6.85 -15.28
C ARG A 30 32.89 7.56 -14.35
N LEU A 31 32.43 8.61 -13.67
CA LEU A 31 33.24 9.38 -12.73
C LEU A 31 33.72 8.55 -11.53
N ALA A 32 32.89 7.65 -11.04
CA ALA A 32 33.26 6.74 -9.93
C ALA A 32 34.44 5.83 -10.29
N ARG A 33 34.76 5.64 -11.58
CA ARG A 33 35.89 4.86 -12.07
C ARG A 33 37.17 5.66 -12.26
N VAL A 34 37.13 7.00 -12.13
CA VAL A 34 38.28 7.90 -12.38
C VAL A 34 39.29 7.79 -11.23
N CYS A 35 38.85 7.87 -9.99
CA CYS A 35 39.73 7.76 -8.82
C CYS A 35 38.96 7.29 -7.59
N HIS A 36 39.72 6.77 -6.59
CA HIS A 36 39.16 6.24 -5.33
C HIS A 36 38.34 7.29 -4.56
N ARG A 37 38.77 8.56 -4.57
CA ARG A 37 38.04 9.64 -3.90
C ARG A 37 36.66 9.89 -4.53
N PHE A 38 36.58 9.96 -5.84
CA PHE A 38 35.29 10.10 -6.55
C PHE A 38 34.41 8.88 -6.34
N TYR A 39 34.98 7.70 -6.33
CA TYR A 39 34.24 6.48 -5.98
C TYR A 39 33.55 6.60 -4.63
N ILE A 40 34.26 6.99 -3.56
CA ILE A 40 33.67 7.16 -2.23
C ILE A 40 32.61 8.27 -2.21
N VAL A 41 32.94 9.45 -2.74
CA VAL A 41 31.99 10.57 -2.79
C VAL A 41 30.69 10.19 -3.50
N ILE A 42 30.77 9.48 -4.61
CA ILE A 42 29.58 9.11 -5.39
C ILE A 42 28.82 7.97 -4.72
N THR A 43 29.50 6.86 -4.40
CA THR A 43 28.81 5.63 -3.95
C THR A 43 28.35 5.69 -2.51
N VAL A 44 29.09 6.34 -1.63
CA VAL A 44 28.77 6.39 -0.19
C VAL A 44 27.93 7.62 0.14
N HIS A 45 28.36 8.81 -0.32
CA HIS A 45 27.70 10.06 0.08
C HIS A 45 26.57 10.47 -0.87
N LEU A 46 26.83 10.53 -2.18
CA LEU A 46 25.84 11.04 -3.16
C LEU A 46 24.69 10.07 -3.36
N TYR A 47 24.96 8.78 -3.66
CA TYR A 47 23.89 7.80 -3.87
C TYR A 47 23.03 7.58 -2.63
N SER A 48 23.62 7.63 -1.44
CA SER A 48 22.86 7.61 -0.18
C SER A 48 21.89 8.80 -0.08
N ARG A 49 22.37 10.03 -0.34
CA ARG A 49 21.52 11.24 -0.30
C ARG A 49 20.43 11.20 -1.37
N LEU A 50 20.76 10.83 -2.62
CA LEU A 50 19.80 10.76 -3.71
C LEU A 50 18.71 9.71 -3.47
N SER A 51 19.09 8.54 -2.96
CA SER A 51 18.14 7.44 -2.75
C SER A 51 17.25 7.62 -1.51
N ALA A 52 17.61 8.50 -0.56
CA ALA A 52 16.88 8.63 0.70
C ALA A 52 15.40 9.03 0.53
N ARG A 53 15.09 9.86 -0.47
CA ARG A 53 13.77 10.47 -0.67
C ARG A 53 13.04 10.01 -1.92
N LEU A 54 13.44 8.87 -2.50
CA LEU A 54 12.80 8.32 -3.68
C LEU A 54 11.47 7.66 -3.31
N LEU A 55 10.51 7.71 -4.23
CA LEU A 55 9.25 7.01 -4.08
C LEU A 55 9.50 5.50 -4.21
N GLN A 56 8.78 4.68 -3.46
CA GLN A 56 8.79 3.21 -3.45
C GLN A 56 10.16 2.59 -3.09
N THR A 57 11.26 3.20 -3.47
CA THR A 57 12.61 2.65 -3.30
C THR A 57 13.44 3.38 -2.22
N GLY A 58 12.92 4.49 -1.70
CA GLY A 58 13.59 5.30 -0.68
C GLY A 58 13.87 4.54 0.62
N HIS A 59 14.86 5.02 1.38
CA HIS A 59 15.25 4.40 2.64
C HIS A 59 15.29 5.45 3.76
N GLN A 60 14.16 5.77 4.31
CA GLN A 60 14.14 6.59 5.54
C GLN A 60 14.04 5.66 6.75
N PRO A 61 14.89 5.81 7.79
CA PRO A 61 14.99 4.87 8.91
C PRO A 61 13.68 4.63 9.67
N LYS A 62 12.74 5.58 9.61
CA LYS A 62 11.46 5.51 10.34
C LYS A 62 10.24 5.17 9.48
N ALA A 63 10.36 5.09 8.17
CA ALA A 63 9.21 5.08 7.28
C ALA A 63 9.31 4.12 6.08
N ALA A 64 10.30 3.24 6.05
CA ALA A 64 10.58 2.42 4.87
C ALA A 64 9.69 1.17 4.78
N HIS A 65 8.39 1.34 4.47
CA HIS A 65 7.48 0.21 4.29
C HIS A 65 7.83 -0.65 3.08
N CYS A 66 7.99 -0.05 1.90
CA CYS A 66 8.35 -0.80 0.70
C CYS A 66 9.69 -1.52 0.83
N PRO A 67 10.79 -0.85 1.23
CA PRO A 67 12.06 -1.54 1.46
C PRO A 67 12.02 -2.67 2.49
N SER A 68 11.19 -2.58 3.53
CA SER A 68 11.07 -3.65 4.52
C SER A 68 10.43 -4.92 3.97
N ARG A 69 9.66 -4.80 2.89
CA ARG A 69 9.00 -5.90 2.17
C ARG A 69 9.88 -6.52 1.07
N ASN A 70 11.06 -5.97 0.77
CA ASN A 70 11.93 -6.46 -0.29
C ASN A 70 12.38 -7.90 -0.05
N VAL A 71 12.27 -8.74 -1.09
CA VAL A 71 12.80 -10.12 -1.05
C VAL A 71 14.32 -10.10 -0.97
N ILE A 72 14.95 -9.19 -1.73
CA ILE A 72 16.39 -8.93 -1.73
C ILE A 72 16.66 -7.49 -1.30
N GLU A 73 17.85 -7.24 -0.82
CA GLU A 73 18.29 -5.88 -0.47
C GLU A 73 18.91 -5.21 -1.70
N PHE A 74 18.64 -3.92 -1.85
CA PHE A 74 19.18 -3.10 -2.91
C PHE A 74 20.13 -2.07 -2.34
N ASP A 75 21.31 -1.92 -2.95
CA ASP A 75 22.21 -0.81 -2.68
C ASP A 75 21.63 0.54 -3.13
N PHE A 76 22.27 1.63 -2.77
CA PHE A 76 21.76 2.96 -3.07
C PHE A 76 21.67 3.26 -4.57
N ARG A 77 22.65 2.80 -5.34
CA ARG A 77 22.64 2.97 -6.79
C ARG A 77 21.48 2.22 -7.44
N ARG A 78 21.26 0.95 -7.06
CA ARG A 78 20.17 0.15 -7.60
C ARG A 78 18.80 0.73 -7.24
N ARG A 79 18.65 1.32 -6.03
CA ARG A 79 17.42 2.03 -5.64
C ARG A 79 17.09 3.18 -6.56
N ILE A 80 18.09 3.96 -7.00
CA ILE A 80 17.91 5.07 -7.94
C ILE A 80 17.48 4.53 -9.31
N SER A 81 18.13 3.48 -9.81
CA SER A 81 17.78 2.83 -11.06
C SER A 81 16.36 2.24 -11.05
N LEU A 82 15.97 1.59 -9.94
CA LEU A 82 14.61 1.09 -9.74
C LEU A 82 13.59 2.22 -9.74
N PHE A 83 13.89 3.35 -9.08
CA PHE A 83 12.99 4.51 -9.10
C PHE A 83 12.79 5.07 -10.51
N GLU A 84 13.83 5.11 -11.34
CA GLU A 84 13.68 5.49 -12.75
C GLU A 84 12.76 4.53 -13.49
N ASN A 85 12.85 3.22 -13.22
CA ASN A 85 11.95 2.24 -13.80
C ASN A 85 10.49 2.46 -13.35
N TRP A 86 10.25 2.77 -12.07
CA TRP A 86 8.93 3.19 -11.59
C TRP A 86 8.45 4.44 -12.31
N ARG A 87 9.28 5.47 -12.39
CA ARG A 87 8.94 6.76 -12.99
C ARG A 87 8.61 6.67 -14.48
N TYR A 88 9.32 5.82 -15.22
CA TYR A 88 9.15 5.66 -16.68
C TYR A 88 8.33 4.42 -17.06
N GLY A 89 7.70 3.77 -16.10
CA GLY A 89 6.86 2.60 -16.36
C GLY A 89 7.62 1.44 -17.01
N ARG A 90 8.87 1.20 -16.64
CA ARG A 90 9.70 0.11 -17.15
C ARG A 90 9.55 -1.11 -16.27
N TYR A 91 8.78 -2.09 -16.71
CA TYR A 91 8.53 -3.30 -15.91
C TYR A 91 8.30 -4.53 -16.78
N ALA A 92 8.67 -5.69 -16.23
CA ALA A 92 8.23 -6.97 -16.75
C ALA A 92 6.95 -7.40 -16.03
N GLU A 93 5.97 -7.95 -16.78
CA GLU A 93 4.68 -8.34 -16.23
C GLU A 93 4.58 -9.86 -16.10
N ASN A 94 4.16 -10.32 -14.93
CA ASN A 94 3.80 -11.72 -14.65
C ASN A 94 2.34 -11.80 -14.24
N GLN A 95 1.61 -12.74 -14.85
CA GLN A 95 0.20 -12.96 -14.54
C GLN A 95 0.02 -14.30 -13.80
N PHE A 96 -0.68 -14.23 -12.68
CA PHE A 96 -1.06 -15.37 -11.85
C PHE A 96 -2.57 -15.42 -11.67
N PHE A 97 -3.12 -16.62 -11.45
CA PHE A 97 -4.53 -16.83 -11.07
C PHE A 97 -5.53 -16.18 -12.04
N GLN A 98 -5.64 -16.76 -13.23
CA GLN A 98 -6.77 -16.43 -14.10
C GLN A 98 -8.05 -17.04 -13.51
N HIS A 99 -8.97 -16.19 -13.08
CA HIS A 99 -10.28 -16.60 -12.59
C HIS A 99 -11.35 -16.42 -13.68
N ARG A 100 -12.26 -17.41 -13.76
CA ARG A 100 -13.46 -17.28 -14.61
C ARG A 100 -14.61 -16.60 -13.89
N MET A 101 -14.51 -16.45 -12.58
CA MET A 101 -15.52 -15.86 -11.70
C MET A 101 -14.94 -14.69 -10.93
N LEU A 102 -15.81 -13.72 -10.59
CA LEU A 102 -15.45 -12.53 -9.83
C LEU A 102 -15.15 -12.90 -8.37
N TYR A 103 -13.95 -12.59 -7.91
CA TYR A 103 -13.55 -12.73 -6.50
C TYR A 103 -12.93 -11.43 -6.02
N PHE A 104 -13.44 -10.94 -4.90
CA PHE A 104 -12.87 -9.79 -4.20
C PHE A 104 -11.72 -10.27 -3.32
N SER A 105 -10.52 -10.39 -3.90
CA SER A 105 -9.37 -10.84 -3.14
C SER A 105 -8.63 -9.67 -2.51
N GLN A 106 -8.28 -9.83 -1.25
CA GLN A 106 -7.38 -8.92 -0.52
C GLN A 106 -5.99 -9.52 -0.47
N ILE A 107 -4.96 -8.68 -0.56
CA ILE A 107 -3.58 -9.12 -0.41
C ILE A 107 -2.86 -8.35 0.70
N MET A 108 -1.91 -9.04 1.32
CA MET A 108 -0.94 -8.45 2.23
C MET A 108 0.44 -8.97 1.87
N LEU A 109 1.43 -8.08 1.89
CA LEU A 109 2.77 -8.36 1.42
C LEU A 109 3.77 -8.29 2.57
N GLU A 110 4.58 -9.34 2.71
CA GLU A 110 5.74 -9.38 3.58
C GLU A 110 7.01 -9.77 2.80
N LYS A 111 8.17 -9.68 3.43
CA LYS A 111 9.46 -9.97 2.78
C LYS A 111 9.47 -11.31 2.01
N ARG A 112 8.92 -12.38 2.60
CA ARG A 112 8.96 -13.73 2.02
C ARG A 112 7.62 -14.26 1.55
N TRP A 113 6.52 -13.62 1.93
CA TRP A 113 5.18 -14.16 1.78
C TRP A 113 4.21 -13.14 1.17
N LEU A 114 3.37 -13.63 0.29
CA LEU A 114 2.12 -12.99 -0.11
C LEU A 114 0.97 -13.74 0.53
N TYR A 115 0.17 -13.04 1.30
CA TYR A 115 -1.10 -13.53 1.85
C TYR A 115 -2.22 -13.02 0.93
N MET A 116 -3.09 -13.92 0.49
CA MET A 116 -4.20 -13.59 -0.40
C MET A 116 -5.48 -14.26 0.08
N SER A 117 -6.55 -13.52 0.24
CA SER A 117 -7.88 -14.10 0.40
C SER A 117 -8.36 -14.63 -0.95
N HIS A 118 -8.95 -15.82 -0.94
CA HIS A 118 -9.54 -16.41 -2.13
C HIS A 118 -10.74 -17.23 -1.74
N ARG A 119 -11.95 -16.75 -2.01
CA ARG A 119 -13.17 -17.30 -1.43
C ARG A 119 -13.07 -17.35 0.10
N GLY A 120 -13.46 -18.47 0.69
CA GLY A 120 -13.37 -18.72 2.13
C GLY A 120 -11.96 -19.05 2.66
N GLN A 121 -10.94 -19.10 1.81
CA GLN A 121 -9.57 -19.45 2.20
C GLN A 121 -8.64 -18.23 2.25
N LEU A 122 -7.76 -18.23 3.26
CA LEU A 122 -6.52 -17.47 3.21
C LEU A 122 -5.45 -18.36 2.57
N ARG A 123 -4.87 -17.93 1.47
CA ARG A 123 -3.78 -18.60 0.74
C ARG A 123 -2.48 -17.86 0.94
N VAL A 124 -1.41 -18.59 1.23
CA VAL A 124 -0.10 -18.02 1.47
C VAL A 124 0.89 -18.54 0.46
N HIS A 125 1.48 -17.63 -0.28
CA HIS A 125 2.39 -17.91 -1.38
C HIS A 125 3.80 -17.42 -1.05
N LYS A 126 4.80 -18.25 -1.37
CA LYS A 126 6.21 -17.84 -1.26
C LYS A 126 6.57 -16.92 -2.40
N ARG A 127 7.22 -15.81 -2.08
CA ARG A 127 7.66 -14.79 -3.04
C ARG A 127 9.04 -15.09 -3.61
N THR A 128 9.31 -14.52 -4.80
CA THR A 128 10.63 -14.44 -5.45
C THR A 128 10.85 -13.04 -5.99
N ALA A 129 12.12 -12.63 -6.06
CA ALA A 129 12.50 -11.33 -6.62
C ALA A 129 12.23 -11.22 -8.13
N GLU A 130 12.35 -12.32 -8.87
CA GLU A 130 12.26 -12.32 -10.33
C GLU A 130 10.82 -12.28 -10.85
N ARG A 131 9.94 -13.08 -10.26
CA ARG A 131 8.58 -13.30 -10.80
C ARG A 131 7.45 -12.84 -9.89
N GLY A 132 7.75 -12.47 -8.66
CA GLY A 132 6.78 -12.18 -7.62
C GLY A 132 6.39 -13.41 -6.81
N LEU A 133 5.88 -14.47 -7.44
CA LEU A 133 5.54 -15.73 -6.78
C LEU A 133 6.41 -16.89 -7.26
N LEU A 134 6.81 -17.76 -6.32
CA LEU A 134 7.57 -18.97 -6.64
C LEU A 134 6.70 -19.98 -7.41
N ARG A 135 5.42 -20.11 -7.01
CA ARG A 135 4.44 -21.04 -7.61
C ARG A 135 3.04 -20.47 -7.52
N VAL A 136 2.18 -20.89 -8.44
CA VAL A 136 0.74 -20.64 -8.40
C VAL A 136 0.07 -21.36 -7.21
N LYS A 137 0.51 -22.58 -6.88
CA LYS A 137 -0.01 -23.34 -5.73
C LYS A 137 0.46 -22.68 -4.42
N PRO A 138 -0.45 -22.42 -3.46
CA PRO A 138 -0.07 -21.86 -2.17
C PRO A 138 0.86 -22.80 -1.40
N SER A 139 1.74 -22.21 -0.60
CA SER A 139 2.60 -22.97 0.31
C SER A 139 1.80 -23.59 1.46
N TRP A 140 0.78 -22.89 1.91
CA TRP A 140 -0.21 -23.35 2.88
C TRP A 140 -1.49 -22.52 2.81
N THR A 141 -2.56 -23.04 3.40
CA THR A 141 -3.89 -22.41 3.41
C THR A 141 -4.51 -22.47 4.81
N VAL A 142 -5.38 -21.49 5.12
CA VAL A 142 -6.20 -21.46 6.32
C VAL A 142 -7.66 -21.35 5.90
N GLY A 143 -8.54 -22.13 6.54
CA GLY A 143 -9.95 -22.21 6.19
C GLY A 143 -10.23 -23.15 5.01
N ALA A 144 -11.50 -23.29 4.65
CA ALA A 144 -11.96 -24.15 3.57
C ALA A 144 -12.61 -23.34 2.43
N GLU A 145 -12.48 -23.81 1.19
CA GLU A 145 -13.04 -23.11 0.02
C GLU A 145 -14.56 -22.91 0.08
N ARG A 146 -15.26 -23.84 0.74
CA ARG A 146 -16.74 -23.81 0.88
C ARG A 146 -17.23 -22.86 1.96
N GLN A 147 -16.32 -22.26 2.74
CA GLN A 147 -16.68 -21.22 3.71
C GLN A 147 -17.01 -19.93 2.98
N SER A 148 -17.73 -19.04 3.68
CA SER A 148 -18.04 -17.70 3.17
C SER A 148 -16.78 -16.90 2.84
N ASP A 149 -16.86 -16.04 1.84
CA ASP A 149 -15.72 -15.27 1.32
C ASP A 149 -15.11 -14.35 2.39
N ILE A 150 -13.79 -14.30 2.40
CA ILE A 150 -13.04 -13.36 3.24
C ILE A 150 -13.06 -12.00 2.54
N ASN A 151 -13.79 -11.05 3.12
CA ASN A 151 -13.92 -9.70 2.57
C ASN A 151 -12.77 -8.79 2.97
N TRP A 152 -12.30 -8.92 4.20
CA TRP A 152 -11.23 -8.09 4.73
C TRP A 152 -10.32 -8.87 5.65
N MET A 153 -9.04 -8.54 5.62
CA MET A 153 -8.08 -9.15 6.53
C MET A 153 -6.93 -8.19 6.84
N VAL A 154 -6.39 -8.30 8.04
CA VAL A 154 -5.23 -7.55 8.52
C VAL A 154 -4.28 -8.50 9.21
N LYS A 155 -2.98 -8.32 8.96
CA LYS A 155 -1.91 -9.05 9.65
C LYS A 155 -1.00 -8.05 10.35
N LYS A 156 -0.76 -8.27 11.64
CA LYS A 156 0.25 -7.55 12.43
C LYS A 156 1.06 -8.56 13.23
N GLY A 157 2.38 -8.53 13.07
CA GLY A 157 3.25 -9.56 13.64
C GLY A 157 2.85 -10.96 13.19
N GLU A 158 2.63 -11.86 14.12
CA GLU A 158 2.25 -13.25 13.85
C GLU A 158 0.73 -13.52 13.85
N VAL A 159 -0.09 -12.46 13.98
CA VAL A 159 -1.55 -12.58 14.08
C VAL A 159 -2.23 -12.08 12.82
N ILE A 160 -3.19 -12.85 12.30
CA ILE A 160 -4.08 -12.46 11.21
C ILE A 160 -5.50 -12.40 11.77
N PHE A 161 -6.16 -11.27 11.55
CA PHE A 161 -7.57 -11.08 11.83
C PHE A 161 -8.35 -10.87 10.53
N ALA A 162 -9.42 -11.62 10.33
CA ALA A 162 -10.18 -11.59 9.08
C ALA A 162 -11.69 -11.63 9.33
N GLY A 163 -12.44 -10.89 8.50
CA GLY A 163 -13.89 -10.85 8.45
C GLY A 163 -14.44 -11.45 7.17
N ARG A 164 -15.63 -12.06 7.25
CA ARG A 164 -16.30 -12.81 6.18
C ARG A 164 -17.62 -12.19 5.77
N ALA A 165 -18.09 -12.60 4.60
CA ALA A 165 -19.38 -12.18 4.06
C ALA A 165 -20.61 -12.71 4.79
N ASP A 166 -20.46 -13.72 5.67
CA ASP A 166 -21.53 -14.27 6.51
C ASP A 166 -21.59 -13.68 7.92
N GLY A 167 -20.87 -12.59 8.18
CA GLY A 167 -20.77 -11.98 9.52
C GLY A 167 -19.77 -12.66 10.45
N SER A 168 -19.28 -13.83 10.09
CA SER A 168 -18.24 -14.51 10.86
C SER A 168 -16.85 -13.93 10.57
N GLY A 169 -15.91 -14.24 11.42
CA GLY A 169 -14.51 -13.95 11.20
C GLY A 169 -13.61 -14.94 11.92
N PHE A 170 -12.34 -14.72 11.87
CA PHE A 170 -11.38 -15.56 12.57
C PHE A 170 -10.11 -14.78 12.97
N VAL A 171 -9.50 -15.27 14.03
CA VAL A 171 -8.13 -14.90 14.40
C VAL A 171 -7.24 -16.12 14.15
N TYR A 172 -6.13 -15.92 13.46
CA TYR A 172 -5.16 -16.98 13.17
C TYR A 172 -3.78 -16.57 13.67
N ASP A 173 -3.21 -17.42 14.53
CA ASP A 173 -1.83 -17.30 15.00
C ASP A 173 -0.89 -18.08 14.07
N CYS A 174 -0.09 -17.37 13.29
CA CYS A 174 0.84 -17.94 12.32
C CYS A 174 1.94 -18.81 12.97
N ARG A 175 2.38 -18.44 14.18
CA ARG A 175 3.44 -19.15 14.91
C ARG A 175 2.93 -20.46 15.49
N LYS A 176 1.76 -20.41 16.15
CA LYS A 176 1.12 -21.59 16.76
C LYS A 176 0.31 -22.42 15.78
N ARG A 177 0.01 -21.85 14.58
CA ARG A 177 -0.89 -22.40 13.56
C ARG A 177 -2.29 -22.73 14.12
N ARG A 178 -2.80 -21.84 14.99
CA ARG A 178 -4.10 -21.99 15.62
C ARG A 178 -5.11 -21.04 14.99
N TYR A 179 -6.32 -21.56 14.82
CA TYR A 179 -7.44 -20.89 14.18
C TYR A 179 -8.60 -20.77 15.18
N SER A 180 -9.07 -19.56 15.44
CA SER A 180 -10.22 -19.30 16.32
C SER A 180 -11.32 -18.61 15.53
N LYS A 181 -12.50 -19.23 15.41
CA LYS A 181 -13.66 -18.64 14.73
C LYS A 181 -14.45 -17.75 15.69
N GLN A 182 -14.93 -16.62 15.20
CA GLN A 182 -15.71 -15.62 15.92
C GLN A 182 -16.95 -15.21 15.11
N VAL A 183 -18.00 -14.74 15.78
CA VAL A 183 -19.11 -14.02 15.16
C VAL A 183 -18.82 -12.53 15.39
N LEU A 184 -18.67 -11.77 14.32
CA LEU A 184 -18.20 -10.39 14.36
C LEU A 184 -19.30 -9.37 14.05
N ALA A 185 -20.30 -9.75 13.28
CA ALA A 185 -21.44 -8.91 12.88
C ALA A 185 -22.64 -9.79 12.53
N ASP A 186 -23.83 -9.19 12.52
CA ASP A 186 -25.07 -9.87 12.10
C ASP A 186 -25.23 -9.95 10.57
N ASP A 187 -24.40 -9.18 9.85
CA ASP A 187 -24.35 -9.13 8.39
C ASP A 187 -22.91 -9.20 7.85
N ILE A 188 -22.70 -8.82 6.60
CA ILE A 188 -21.40 -8.85 5.94
C ILE A 188 -20.37 -8.00 6.70
N VAL A 189 -19.27 -8.63 7.16
CA VAL A 189 -18.13 -7.90 7.72
C VAL A 189 -17.43 -7.15 6.58
N THR A 190 -17.45 -5.82 6.62
CA THR A 190 -16.86 -4.97 5.58
C THR A 190 -15.39 -4.68 5.84
N ALA A 191 -15.02 -4.46 7.10
CA ALA A 191 -13.62 -4.24 7.47
C ALA A 191 -13.32 -4.72 8.89
N VAL A 192 -12.06 -5.05 9.12
CA VAL A 192 -11.51 -5.38 10.44
C VAL A 192 -10.15 -4.71 10.62
N ASP A 193 -9.78 -4.41 11.86
CA ASP A 193 -8.42 -4.02 12.25
C ASP A 193 -8.15 -4.42 13.71
N PHE A 194 -6.89 -4.44 14.12
CA PHE A 194 -6.52 -4.69 15.52
C PHE A 194 -5.20 -4.02 15.87
N GLU A 195 -5.00 -3.73 17.17
CA GLU A 195 -3.74 -3.24 17.73
C GLU A 195 -3.57 -3.80 19.14
N GLY A 196 -2.50 -4.58 19.37
CA GLY A 196 -2.31 -5.30 20.62
C GLY A 196 -3.50 -6.24 20.91
N GLU A 197 -4.17 -6.02 22.02
CA GLU A 197 -5.35 -6.79 22.46
C GLU A 197 -6.69 -6.19 21.97
N LEU A 198 -6.66 -5.00 21.37
CA LEU A 198 -7.85 -4.36 20.84
C LEU A 198 -8.13 -4.83 19.42
N PHE A 199 -9.29 -5.42 19.18
CA PHE A 199 -9.81 -5.82 17.88
C PHE A 199 -11.04 -5.02 17.53
N VAL A 200 -11.22 -4.66 16.26
CA VAL A 200 -12.37 -3.91 15.77
C VAL A 200 -12.93 -4.55 14.52
N SER A 201 -14.25 -4.72 14.46
CA SER A 201 -14.95 -5.18 13.26
C SER A 201 -16.13 -4.26 12.95
N THR A 202 -16.49 -4.12 11.68
CA THR A 202 -17.65 -3.37 11.23
C THR A 202 -18.47 -4.18 10.23
N GLY A 203 -19.78 -4.15 10.38
CA GLY A 203 -20.73 -4.76 9.46
C GLY A 203 -21.14 -3.77 8.35
N LYS A 204 -21.81 -4.29 7.32
CA LYS A 204 -22.27 -3.48 6.17
C LYS A 204 -23.40 -2.52 6.53
N SER A 205 -24.32 -2.96 7.37
CA SER A 205 -25.54 -2.22 7.74
C SER A 205 -25.82 -2.25 9.24
N SER A 206 -25.02 -3.01 10.02
CA SER A 206 -25.24 -3.24 11.44
C SER A 206 -24.51 -2.20 12.28
N SER A 207 -23.37 -2.57 12.83
CA SER A 207 -22.65 -1.75 13.80
C SER A 207 -21.14 -1.96 13.69
N THR A 208 -20.41 -1.16 14.43
CA THR A 208 -18.97 -1.33 14.65
C THR A 208 -18.73 -1.78 16.06
N CYS A 209 -18.14 -2.96 16.20
CA CYS A 209 -17.87 -3.60 17.47
C CYS A 209 -16.38 -3.54 17.82
N PHE A 210 -16.11 -3.18 19.06
CA PHE A 210 -14.79 -3.21 19.68
C PHE A 210 -14.70 -4.42 20.60
N TRP A 211 -13.60 -5.16 20.51
CA TRP A 211 -13.40 -6.42 21.19
C TRP A 211 -12.07 -6.38 21.95
N THR A 212 -12.01 -7.02 23.10
CA THR A 212 -10.75 -7.35 23.77
C THR A 212 -10.37 -8.77 23.39
N GLY A 213 -9.17 -8.95 22.83
CA GLY A 213 -8.62 -10.25 22.50
C GLY A 213 -7.96 -10.88 23.73
N LEU A 214 -8.54 -11.98 24.21
CA LEU A 214 -7.99 -12.80 25.28
C LEU A 214 -7.34 -14.04 24.68
N VAL A 215 -6.28 -14.54 25.30
CA VAL A 215 -5.66 -15.80 24.91
C VAL A 215 -5.93 -16.84 25.98
N GLU A 216 -6.91 -17.70 25.71
CA GLU A 216 -7.31 -18.83 26.57
C GLU A 216 -6.84 -20.14 25.93
N ASP A 217 -6.17 -21.01 26.68
CA ASP A 217 -5.60 -22.27 26.20
C ASP A 217 -4.82 -22.15 24.87
N GLY A 218 -4.23 -20.96 24.64
CA GLY A 218 -3.49 -20.62 23.43
C GLY A 218 -4.34 -20.38 22.19
N GLN A 219 -5.65 -20.19 22.34
CA GLN A 219 -6.58 -19.72 21.31
C GLN A 219 -7.02 -18.29 21.63
N TYR A 220 -7.35 -17.52 20.59
CA TYR A 220 -7.93 -16.21 20.76
C TYR A 220 -9.44 -16.32 21.00
N ALA A 221 -9.91 -15.73 22.10
CA ALA A 221 -11.32 -15.42 22.34
C ALA A 221 -11.50 -13.91 22.25
N LEU A 222 -12.55 -13.45 21.58
CA LEU A 222 -12.88 -12.04 21.50
C LEU A 222 -14.08 -11.74 22.38
N GLU A 223 -13.88 -10.91 23.38
CA GLU A 223 -14.93 -10.42 24.25
C GLU A 223 -15.38 -9.01 23.82
N ARG A 224 -16.69 -8.80 23.64
CA ARG A 224 -17.24 -7.53 23.20
C ARG A 224 -17.09 -6.50 24.31
N LYS A 225 -16.39 -5.39 24.01
CA LYS A 225 -16.16 -4.26 24.93
C LYS A 225 -17.12 -3.11 24.70
N LEU A 226 -17.32 -2.74 23.44
CA LEU A 226 -18.12 -1.58 23.06
C LEU A 226 -18.75 -1.82 21.69
N GLU A 227 -19.94 -1.26 21.47
CA GLU A 227 -20.62 -1.25 20.18
C GLU A 227 -21.06 0.17 19.83
N VAL A 228 -20.77 0.60 18.60
CA VAL A 228 -21.19 1.88 18.04
C VAL A 228 -22.19 1.60 16.92
N ALA A 229 -23.39 2.20 17.01
CA ALA A 229 -24.48 1.99 16.05
C ALA A 229 -24.25 2.70 14.71
N ASP A 230 -23.07 2.55 14.14
CA ASP A 230 -22.66 3.06 12.84
C ASP A 230 -21.88 1.99 12.09
N ALA A 231 -22.16 1.84 10.78
CA ALA A 231 -21.51 0.91 9.88
C ALA A 231 -20.54 1.63 8.94
N TYR A 232 -19.38 1.02 8.70
CA TYR A 232 -18.34 1.61 7.87
C TYR A 232 -17.85 0.65 6.80
N GLN A 233 -17.39 1.18 5.68
CA GLN A 233 -16.77 0.44 4.59
C GLN A 233 -15.31 0.07 4.89
N THR A 234 -14.61 0.96 5.57
CA THR A 234 -13.20 0.82 5.87
C THR A 234 -12.90 1.43 7.24
N ILE A 235 -12.05 0.77 8.01
CA ILE A 235 -11.61 1.20 9.33
C ILE A 235 -10.11 1.00 9.50
N LYS A 236 -9.46 1.86 10.29
CA LYS A 236 -8.06 1.72 10.71
C LYS A 236 -7.84 2.32 12.08
N LEU A 237 -7.28 1.53 12.98
CA LEU A 237 -6.79 2.01 14.27
C LEU A 237 -5.56 2.90 14.09
N SER A 238 -5.47 3.93 14.91
CA SER A 238 -4.33 4.84 14.88
C SER A 238 -3.03 4.17 15.33
N PRO A 239 -1.88 4.57 14.77
CA PRO A 239 -0.60 3.94 15.07
C PRO A 239 -0.03 4.28 16.45
N ASP A 240 -0.71 5.13 17.22
CA ASP A 240 -0.38 5.55 18.58
C ASP A 240 -1.00 4.63 19.66
N GLY A 241 -1.03 3.33 19.42
CA GLY A 241 -1.60 2.33 20.33
C GLY A 241 -3.10 2.12 20.16
N GLY A 242 -3.70 2.59 19.04
CA GLY A 242 -5.11 2.33 18.72
C GLY A 242 -6.10 3.16 19.55
N SER A 243 -5.68 4.30 20.09
CA SER A 243 -6.56 5.19 20.88
C SER A 243 -7.72 5.77 20.08
N ARG A 244 -7.56 5.86 18.75
CA ARG A 244 -8.55 6.38 17.81
C ARG A 244 -8.76 5.44 16.65
N LEU A 245 -9.98 5.38 16.12
CA LEU A 245 -10.35 4.66 14.93
C LEU A 245 -10.74 5.63 13.82
N ALA A 246 -10.01 5.63 12.73
CA ALA A 246 -10.46 6.28 11.49
C ALA A 246 -11.45 5.36 10.78
N ALA A 247 -12.59 5.88 10.33
CA ALA A 247 -13.68 5.12 9.75
C ALA A 247 -14.29 5.84 8.55
N GLY A 248 -14.46 5.12 7.44
CA GLY A 248 -15.02 5.61 6.20
C GLY A 248 -16.35 4.94 5.85
N LYS A 249 -17.40 5.72 5.59
CA LYS A 249 -18.72 5.22 5.13
C LYS A 249 -18.73 4.92 3.64
N TYR A 250 -19.48 3.89 3.24
CA TYR A 250 -19.68 3.55 1.83
C TYR A 250 -20.61 4.55 1.11
N HIS A 251 -21.59 5.10 1.83
CA HIS A 251 -22.53 6.06 1.27
C HIS A 251 -22.99 7.04 2.36
N ASP A 252 -22.71 8.32 2.13
CA ASP A 252 -23.19 9.39 2.99
C ASP A 252 -23.79 10.52 2.14
N ARG A 253 -25.10 10.72 2.25
CA ARG A 253 -25.81 11.78 1.51
C ARG A 253 -25.36 13.18 1.90
N ALA A 254 -24.94 13.36 3.16
CA ALA A 254 -24.42 14.62 3.69
C ALA A 254 -22.98 14.91 3.23
N LYS A 255 -22.36 14.00 2.45
CA LYS A 255 -20.95 14.07 2.05
C LYS A 255 -19.96 14.16 3.22
N SER A 256 -20.28 13.54 4.33
CA SER A 256 -19.48 13.52 5.56
C SER A 256 -19.06 12.09 5.87
N ALA A 257 -18.51 11.38 4.88
CA ALA A 257 -18.25 9.94 4.99
C ALA A 257 -17.09 9.58 5.92
N LEU A 258 -16.18 10.53 6.24
CA LEU A 258 -15.03 10.27 7.10
C LEU A 258 -15.32 10.62 8.56
N ARG A 259 -15.02 9.67 9.45
CA ARG A 259 -15.21 9.78 10.90
C ARG A 259 -13.92 9.47 11.66
N LEU A 260 -13.77 10.08 12.82
CA LEU A 260 -12.79 9.73 13.83
C LEU A 260 -13.52 9.32 15.09
N ILE A 261 -13.26 8.11 15.58
CA ILE A 261 -13.94 7.54 16.76
C ILE A 261 -12.92 7.41 17.87
N ASP A 262 -13.26 7.94 19.06
CA ASP A 262 -12.55 7.68 20.30
C ASP A 262 -12.85 6.24 20.74
N VAL A 263 -11.83 5.40 20.87
CA VAL A 263 -11.98 3.98 21.14
C VAL A 263 -12.47 3.68 22.56
N GLU A 264 -12.14 4.53 23.53
CA GLU A 264 -12.55 4.34 24.92
C GLU A 264 -14.01 4.72 25.14
N ARG A 265 -14.44 5.82 24.51
CA ARG A 265 -15.74 6.44 24.73
C ARG A 265 -16.76 6.09 23.66
N GLY A 266 -16.33 5.55 22.51
CA GLY A 266 -17.19 5.34 21.34
C GLY A 266 -17.70 6.61 20.69
N PHE A 267 -17.15 7.77 21.06
CA PHE A 267 -17.60 9.06 20.54
C PHE A 267 -17.07 9.30 19.13
N SER A 268 -17.97 9.60 18.19
CA SER A 268 -17.63 9.79 16.78
C SER A 268 -17.64 11.29 16.42
N THR A 269 -16.53 11.75 15.86
CA THR A 269 -16.36 13.10 15.30
C THR A 269 -16.34 13.05 13.78
N VAL A 270 -17.06 13.94 13.11
CA VAL A 270 -17.01 14.13 11.66
C VAL A 270 -15.76 14.90 11.29
N LEU A 271 -14.99 14.37 10.34
CA LEU A 271 -13.90 15.14 9.72
C LEU A 271 -14.44 15.90 8.51
N ASN A 272 -14.05 17.17 8.38
CA ASN A 272 -14.49 18.04 7.27
C ASN A 272 -13.69 17.74 6.00
N SER A 273 -13.90 16.54 5.47
CA SER A 273 -13.36 16.05 4.22
C SER A 273 -14.52 15.59 3.35
N PRO A 274 -15.10 16.51 2.55
CA PRO A 274 -16.39 16.28 1.89
C PRO A 274 -16.27 15.21 0.81
N SER A 275 -16.73 14.00 1.14
CA SER A 275 -16.87 12.86 0.22
C SER A 275 -18.16 12.10 0.51
N ARG A 276 -18.78 11.53 -0.54
CA ARG A 276 -19.96 10.66 -0.38
C ARG A 276 -19.60 9.25 0.11
N ALA A 277 -18.41 8.78 -0.24
CA ALA A 277 -17.91 7.47 0.19
C ALA A 277 -16.39 7.48 0.28
N VAL A 278 -15.88 6.83 1.31
CA VAL A 278 -14.46 6.52 1.49
C VAL A 278 -14.30 5.02 1.32
N TYR A 279 -13.60 4.60 0.26
CA TYR A 279 -13.43 3.18 -0.05
C TYR A 279 -12.27 2.55 0.71
N HIS A 280 -11.21 3.30 0.93
CA HIS A 280 -10.03 2.84 1.66
C HIS A 280 -9.39 3.99 2.42
N LEU A 281 -8.77 3.68 3.55
CA LEU A 281 -8.01 4.66 4.33
C LEU A 281 -6.79 4.04 4.99
N LEU A 282 -5.77 4.88 5.19
CA LEU A 282 -4.53 4.51 5.86
C LEU A 282 -4.08 5.68 6.76
N TRP A 283 -3.52 5.38 7.92
CA TRP A 283 -2.79 6.39 8.68
C TRP A 283 -1.42 6.62 8.05
N LYS A 284 -1.10 7.86 7.72
CA LYS A 284 0.24 8.27 7.31
C LYS A 284 1.15 8.40 8.53
N ASP A 285 0.63 9.01 9.58
CA ASP A 285 1.24 9.18 10.90
C ASP A 285 0.14 9.26 11.96
N SER A 286 0.49 9.58 13.22
CA SER A 286 -0.50 9.67 14.32
C SER A 286 -1.56 10.76 14.13
N CYS A 287 -1.34 11.74 13.25
CA CYS A 287 -2.23 12.90 13.09
C CYS A 287 -2.84 13.02 11.69
N THR A 288 -2.34 12.29 10.70
CA THR A 288 -2.79 12.45 9.31
C THR A 288 -3.26 11.14 8.70
N ILE A 289 -4.34 11.20 7.92
CA ILE A 289 -5.00 10.08 7.27
C ILE A 289 -4.98 10.28 5.76
N LEU A 290 -4.61 9.23 5.02
CA LEU A 290 -4.79 9.14 3.56
C LEU A 290 -6.12 8.45 3.28
N THR A 291 -6.94 9.01 2.39
CA THR A 291 -8.24 8.45 2.00
C THR A 291 -8.34 8.29 0.48
N GLY A 292 -8.89 7.15 0.05
CA GLY A 292 -9.32 6.89 -1.32
C GLY A 292 -10.83 7.01 -1.43
N ASN A 293 -11.31 7.88 -2.32
CA ASN A 293 -12.69 8.35 -2.32
C ASN A 293 -13.44 8.00 -3.61
N PHE A 294 -14.77 7.95 -3.50
CA PHE A 294 -15.68 7.77 -4.63
C PHE A 294 -15.62 8.94 -5.61
N ASP A 295 -15.39 10.15 -5.14
CA ASP A 295 -15.33 11.38 -5.93
C ASP A 295 -14.01 11.55 -6.68
N THR A 296 -13.35 10.45 -7.01
CA THR A 296 -12.13 10.37 -7.83
C THR A 296 -10.89 10.97 -7.18
N THR A 297 -10.95 11.30 -5.89
CA THR A 297 -9.85 11.93 -5.18
C THR A 297 -9.14 10.99 -4.20
N MET A 298 -7.83 11.17 -4.04
CA MET A 298 -7.07 10.81 -2.87
C MET A 298 -6.87 12.08 -2.03
N ARG A 299 -7.02 11.97 -0.71
CA ARG A 299 -6.89 13.12 0.20
C ARG A 299 -5.97 12.81 1.36
N LEU A 300 -5.23 13.83 1.79
CA LEU A 300 -4.51 13.85 3.05
C LEU A 300 -5.30 14.71 4.03
N VAL A 301 -5.76 14.13 5.12
CA VAL A 301 -6.62 14.77 6.11
C VAL A 301 -5.89 14.92 7.43
N ASP A 302 -5.78 16.11 7.98
CA ASP A 302 -5.26 16.34 9.35
C ASP A 302 -6.39 16.17 10.38
N THR A 303 -6.23 15.22 11.28
CA THR A 303 -7.22 14.92 12.33
C THR A 303 -7.30 15.98 13.42
N ARG A 304 -6.29 16.86 13.55
CA ARG A 304 -6.26 17.93 14.57
C ARG A 304 -7.08 19.14 14.10
N THR A 305 -7.00 19.47 12.82
CA THR A 305 -7.77 20.55 12.19
C THR A 305 -9.10 20.06 11.65
N ALA A 306 -9.26 18.74 11.53
CA ALA A 306 -10.38 18.05 10.90
C ALA A 306 -10.61 18.48 9.43
N GLN A 307 -9.55 18.84 8.69
CA GLN A 307 -9.62 19.36 7.31
C GLN A 307 -8.66 18.63 6.36
N ASP A 308 -8.96 18.77 5.08
CA ASP A 308 -8.05 18.31 4.00
C ASP A 308 -6.82 19.23 3.94
N GLU A 309 -5.61 18.66 4.09
CA GLU A 309 -4.34 19.36 3.86
C GLU A 309 -3.99 19.40 2.36
N ALA A 310 -4.26 18.30 1.66
CA ALA A 310 -3.98 18.18 0.24
C ALA A 310 -4.96 17.23 -0.45
N ILE A 311 -5.23 17.50 -1.73
CA ILE A 311 -6.14 16.72 -2.55
C ILE A 311 -5.47 16.43 -3.89
N TRP A 312 -5.48 15.17 -4.31
CA TRP A 312 -5.06 14.69 -5.61
C TRP A 312 -6.27 14.11 -6.34
N SER A 313 -6.57 14.66 -7.51
CA SER A 313 -7.66 14.17 -8.35
C SER A 313 -7.14 13.22 -9.42
N ASP A 314 -7.92 12.21 -9.73
CA ASP A 314 -7.64 11.37 -10.89
C ASP A 314 -7.95 12.14 -12.18
N PRO A 315 -7.03 12.17 -13.17
CA PRO A 315 -7.25 12.93 -14.41
C PRO A 315 -8.31 12.31 -15.33
N TYR A 316 -8.79 11.10 -15.05
CA TYR A 316 -9.74 10.34 -15.87
C TYR A 316 -10.99 9.94 -15.09
N ASP A 317 -11.33 10.67 -14.05
CA ASP A 317 -12.56 10.51 -13.26
C ASP A 317 -12.80 9.09 -12.70
N ALA A 318 -11.73 8.34 -12.43
CA ALA A 318 -11.85 7.04 -11.79
C ALA A 318 -11.81 7.16 -10.27
N SER A 319 -12.76 6.52 -9.58
CA SER A 319 -12.75 6.46 -8.11
C SER A 319 -11.53 5.73 -7.58
N VAL A 320 -10.97 6.19 -6.46
CA VAL A 320 -9.84 5.55 -5.77
C VAL A 320 -10.37 4.44 -4.88
N TYR A 321 -10.06 3.19 -5.23
CA TYR A 321 -10.65 2.02 -4.60
C TYR A 321 -9.80 1.43 -3.47
N CYS A 322 -8.48 1.39 -3.64
CA CYS A 322 -7.54 0.94 -2.62
C CYS A 322 -6.24 1.76 -2.65
N LEU A 323 -5.50 1.72 -1.55
CA LEU A 323 -4.28 2.48 -1.34
C LEU A 323 -3.17 1.57 -0.80
N ASP A 324 -1.92 1.81 -1.21
CA ASP A 324 -0.72 1.39 -0.49
C ASP A 324 0.25 2.57 -0.37
N TYR A 325 0.86 2.73 0.78
CA TYR A 325 1.74 3.85 1.10
C TYR A 325 3.15 3.34 1.37
N ASP A 326 4.14 3.95 0.73
CA ASP A 326 5.54 3.49 0.85
C ASP A 326 6.18 3.80 2.22
N GLY A 327 5.47 4.54 3.07
CA GLY A 327 5.92 4.96 4.38
C GLY A 327 6.71 6.27 4.37
N ALA A 328 6.89 6.91 3.20
CA ALA A 328 7.63 8.16 3.04
C ALA A 328 6.81 9.21 2.26
N TYR A 329 6.76 9.09 0.95
CA TYR A 329 6.13 10.08 0.08
C TYR A 329 5.28 9.47 -1.04
N GLY A 330 5.49 8.21 -1.39
CA GLY A 330 4.83 7.55 -2.50
C GLY A 330 3.51 6.90 -2.08
N VAL A 331 2.42 7.21 -2.76
CA VAL A 331 1.13 6.54 -2.58
C VAL A 331 0.69 5.91 -3.89
N LEU A 332 0.46 4.61 -3.84
CA LEU A 332 -0.14 3.85 -4.92
C LEU A 332 -1.65 3.79 -4.72
N CYS A 333 -2.40 4.18 -5.74
CA CYS A 333 -3.85 4.19 -5.75
C CYS A 333 -4.36 3.20 -6.78
N GLY A 334 -5.04 2.14 -6.36
CA GLY A 334 -5.79 1.25 -7.24
C GLY A 334 -7.12 1.88 -7.61
N MET A 335 -7.38 2.00 -8.91
CA MET A 335 -8.56 2.69 -9.43
C MET A 335 -9.73 1.72 -9.63
N LYS A 336 -10.95 2.23 -9.53
CA LYS A 336 -12.17 1.47 -9.75
C LYS A 336 -12.34 1.05 -11.22
N GLN A 337 -11.84 1.87 -12.14
CA GLN A 337 -11.94 1.65 -13.58
C GLN A 337 -10.56 1.41 -14.20
N HIS A 338 -10.55 0.80 -15.37
CA HIS A 338 -9.41 0.70 -16.28
C HIS A 338 -8.25 -0.19 -15.83
N PHE A 339 -8.42 -1.05 -14.82
CA PHE A 339 -7.35 -1.92 -14.28
C PHE A 339 -6.07 -1.14 -13.92
N ARG A 340 -6.22 0.08 -13.50
CA ARG A 340 -5.15 1.06 -13.41
C ARG A 340 -4.72 1.28 -11.98
N VAL A 341 -3.40 1.47 -11.80
CA VAL A 341 -2.79 1.93 -10.56
C VAL A 341 -2.06 3.23 -10.83
N ASN A 342 -2.35 4.26 -10.05
CA ASN A 342 -1.67 5.55 -10.11
C ASN A 342 -0.64 5.65 -8.98
N LEU A 343 0.55 6.18 -9.29
CA LEU A 343 1.55 6.58 -8.30
C LEU A 343 1.49 8.10 -8.10
N TYR A 344 1.32 8.53 -6.86
CA TYR A 344 1.37 9.93 -6.45
C TYR A 344 2.54 10.21 -5.52
N ASP A 345 3.06 11.44 -5.60
CA ASP A 345 4.05 12.00 -4.68
C ASP A 345 3.36 13.00 -3.73
N LEU A 346 3.38 12.73 -2.44
CA LEU A 346 2.77 13.60 -1.43
C LEU A 346 3.40 15.01 -1.37
N ARG A 347 4.60 15.19 -1.92
CA ARG A 347 5.30 16.48 -2.00
C ARG A 347 4.86 17.31 -3.21
N ALA A 348 4.24 16.69 -4.20
CA ALA A 348 3.80 17.31 -5.45
C ALA A 348 2.28 17.21 -5.58
N PRO A 349 1.51 18.15 -4.99
CA PRO A 349 0.07 18.11 -5.07
C PRO A 349 -0.40 18.26 -6.52
N ARG A 350 -1.50 17.54 -6.86
CA ARG A 350 -2.20 17.59 -8.15
C ARG A 350 -1.56 16.86 -9.33
N ARG A 351 -0.43 16.17 -9.19
CA ARG A 351 0.18 15.43 -10.30
C ARG A 351 0.31 13.95 -9.99
N CYS A 352 -0.18 13.13 -10.90
CA CYS A 352 0.17 11.72 -10.98
C CYS A 352 1.61 11.61 -11.49
N VAL A 353 2.46 10.84 -10.82
CA VAL A 353 3.86 10.61 -11.23
C VAL A 353 3.89 9.62 -12.40
N GLN A 354 3.12 8.54 -12.30
CA GLN A 354 3.02 7.51 -13.32
C GLN A 354 1.70 6.73 -13.16
N MET A 355 1.21 6.18 -14.27
CA MET A 355 0.08 5.28 -14.30
C MET A 355 0.50 3.92 -14.84
N TYR A 356 0.13 2.87 -14.11
CA TYR A 356 0.43 1.50 -14.50
C TYR A 356 -0.86 0.81 -14.92
N PHE A 357 -0.87 0.29 -16.13
CA PHE A 357 -1.99 -0.45 -16.66
C PHE A 357 -1.68 -1.93 -16.67
N SER A 358 -2.72 -2.70 -16.43
CA SER A 358 -2.70 -4.14 -16.63
C SER A 358 -3.51 -4.43 -17.90
N PRO A 359 -2.93 -4.28 -19.10
CA PRO A 359 -3.70 -4.33 -20.34
C PRO A 359 -4.23 -5.74 -20.58
N ARG A 360 -5.55 -5.87 -20.59
CA ARG A 360 -6.23 -6.95 -21.29
C ARG A 360 -7.12 -6.34 -22.37
N LYS A 361 -7.12 -6.95 -23.52
CA LYS A 361 -8.09 -6.70 -24.60
C LYS A 361 -9.48 -7.26 -24.20
N THR A 362 -9.99 -6.91 -23.04
CA THR A 362 -11.31 -7.33 -22.59
C THR A 362 -12.17 -6.10 -22.37
N THR A 363 -13.40 -6.17 -22.85
CA THR A 363 -14.45 -5.17 -22.69
C THR A 363 -14.96 -5.01 -21.24
N ASN A 364 -14.47 -5.82 -20.32
CA ASN A 364 -14.91 -5.82 -18.93
C ASN A 364 -13.93 -5.01 -18.08
N TYR A 365 -14.42 -3.90 -17.56
CA TYR A 365 -13.70 -3.08 -16.59
C TYR A 365 -13.74 -3.75 -15.21
N SER A 366 -12.58 -3.97 -14.62
CA SER A 366 -12.47 -4.44 -13.24
C SER A 366 -11.83 -3.36 -12.37
N PRO A 367 -12.34 -3.16 -11.15
CA PRO A 367 -11.59 -2.44 -10.13
C PRO A 367 -10.29 -3.17 -9.78
N VAL A 368 -9.31 -2.39 -9.33
CA VAL A 368 -8.19 -2.91 -8.55
C VAL A 368 -8.67 -3.05 -7.11
N TYR A 369 -9.00 -4.27 -6.69
CA TYR A 369 -9.57 -4.52 -5.35
C TYR A 369 -8.55 -4.39 -4.24
N SER A 370 -7.32 -4.80 -4.52
CA SER A 370 -6.23 -4.71 -3.55
C SER A 370 -4.91 -4.59 -4.29
N LEU A 371 -3.98 -3.88 -3.70
CA LEU A 371 -2.63 -3.75 -4.19
C LEU A 371 -1.64 -3.71 -3.02
N ALA A 372 -0.42 -4.12 -3.29
CA ALA A 372 0.69 -3.98 -2.35
C ALA A 372 2.01 -3.93 -3.13
N ALA A 373 2.97 -3.16 -2.65
CA ALA A 373 4.26 -3.03 -3.31
C ALA A 373 5.44 -3.24 -2.36
N ASP A 374 6.57 -3.67 -2.93
CA ASP A 374 7.90 -3.45 -2.38
C ASP A 374 8.70 -2.52 -3.33
N SER A 375 10.00 -2.37 -3.12
CA SER A 375 10.80 -1.46 -3.95
C SER A 375 10.92 -1.90 -5.41
N SER A 376 10.72 -3.17 -5.72
CA SER A 376 10.91 -3.75 -7.05
C SER A 376 9.65 -4.30 -7.69
N GLN A 377 8.62 -4.60 -6.92
CA GLN A 377 7.44 -5.32 -7.40
C GLN A 377 6.14 -4.65 -6.95
N LEU A 378 5.19 -4.52 -7.87
CA LEU A 378 3.81 -4.11 -7.60
C LEU A 378 2.88 -5.28 -7.87
N PHE A 379 2.16 -5.69 -6.84
CA PHE A 379 1.13 -6.73 -6.87
C PHE A 379 -0.24 -6.07 -7.02
N ILE A 380 -1.01 -6.48 -8.02
CA ILE A 380 -2.31 -5.92 -8.38
C ILE A 380 -3.34 -7.05 -8.45
N VAL A 381 -4.42 -6.94 -7.70
CA VAL A 381 -5.53 -7.89 -7.73
C VAL A 381 -6.74 -7.25 -8.38
N THR A 382 -7.27 -7.94 -9.39
CA THR A 382 -8.50 -7.58 -10.11
C THR A 382 -9.54 -8.70 -9.98
N ASP A 383 -10.71 -8.56 -10.63
CA ASP A 383 -11.73 -9.63 -10.71
C ASP A 383 -11.18 -10.94 -11.30
N HIS A 384 -10.16 -10.84 -12.14
CA HIS A 384 -9.79 -11.94 -13.00
C HIS A 384 -8.43 -12.54 -12.67
N ASP A 385 -7.54 -11.78 -12.06
CA ASP A 385 -6.15 -12.20 -11.86
C ASP A 385 -5.41 -11.47 -10.73
N LEU A 386 -4.27 -12.04 -10.38
CA LEU A 386 -3.19 -11.37 -9.71
C LEU A 386 -2.11 -11.08 -10.74
N ARG A 387 -1.71 -9.83 -10.87
CA ARG A 387 -0.58 -9.39 -11.68
C ARG A 387 0.54 -8.86 -10.83
N VAL A 388 1.75 -9.12 -11.30
CA VAL A 388 2.97 -8.60 -10.68
C VAL A 388 3.76 -7.85 -11.73
N LEU A 389 3.93 -6.55 -11.52
CA LEU A 389 4.80 -5.71 -12.31
C LEU A 389 6.17 -5.68 -11.63
N ASN A 390 7.20 -6.18 -12.29
CA ASN A 390 8.56 -6.23 -11.78
C ASN A 390 9.40 -5.11 -12.41
N PHE A 391 9.77 -4.13 -11.61
CA PHE A 391 10.59 -2.97 -12.00
C PHE A 391 12.10 -3.26 -11.95
N ASP A 392 12.51 -4.39 -11.39
CA ASP A 392 13.90 -4.88 -11.43
C ASP A 392 14.20 -5.67 -12.70
N ALA A 393 13.69 -5.19 -13.84
CA ALA A 393 13.84 -5.80 -15.14
C ALA A 393 14.79 -4.96 -16.01
N ASP A 394 15.93 -5.51 -16.38
CA ASP A 394 16.98 -4.77 -17.11
C ASP A 394 16.62 -4.46 -18.58
N HIS A 395 15.57 -5.06 -19.13
CA HIS A 395 15.23 -4.98 -20.56
C HIS A 395 13.78 -4.57 -20.83
N ALA A 396 13.07 -4.03 -19.87
CA ALA A 396 11.69 -3.62 -20.07
C ALA A 396 11.60 -2.32 -20.88
N GLU A 397 10.76 -2.33 -21.91
CA GLU A 397 10.40 -1.11 -22.65
C GLU A 397 9.65 -0.13 -21.74
N SER A 398 9.83 1.16 -22.00
CA SER A 398 9.08 2.19 -21.30
C SER A 398 7.60 2.11 -21.69
N LYS A 399 6.72 2.03 -20.69
CA LYS A 399 5.27 2.05 -20.83
C LYS A 399 4.72 3.29 -20.15
N ASP A 400 5.23 4.44 -20.54
CA ASP A 400 4.75 5.72 -20.03
C ASP A 400 3.42 6.07 -20.70
N PHE A 401 2.36 6.00 -19.92
CA PHE A 401 1.01 6.32 -20.37
C PHE A 401 0.58 7.74 -19.99
N THR A 402 1.42 8.52 -19.33
CA THR A 402 1.07 9.89 -18.90
C THR A 402 0.84 10.84 -20.07
N HIS A 403 1.39 10.53 -21.24
CA HIS A 403 1.26 11.32 -22.46
C HIS A 403 0.31 10.75 -23.52
N ASP A 404 -0.03 9.44 -23.41
CA ASP A 404 -0.82 8.75 -24.44
C ASP A 404 -2.30 8.56 -24.10
N LEU A 405 -2.73 9.02 -22.94
CA LEU A 405 -4.05 8.72 -22.39
C LEU A 405 -5.21 9.35 -23.17
N ASP A 406 -4.97 10.48 -23.84
CA ASP A 406 -5.96 11.11 -24.72
C ASP A 406 -6.37 10.22 -25.91
N ARG A 407 -5.57 9.20 -26.24
CA ARG A 407 -5.84 8.26 -27.33
C ARG A 407 -6.60 7.00 -26.91
N TRP A 408 -6.73 6.73 -25.61
CA TRP A 408 -7.29 5.47 -25.10
C TRP A 408 -8.71 5.61 -24.56
N PHE A 409 -9.17 6.85 -24.34
CA PHE A 409 -10.44 7.14 -23.66
C PHE A 409 -11.48 7.84 -24.55
N TYR A 410 -11.23 7.99 -25.85
CA TYR A 410 -12.18 8.49 -26.85
C TYR A 410 -12.53 7.44 -27.89
#